data_f9b6f33296a89a734df58d938913b9e4
#
_entry.id   f9b6f33296a89a734df58d938913b9e4
#
_cell.length_a   1.000
_cell.length_b   1.000
_cell.length_c   1.000
_cell.angle_alpha   90.00
_cell.angle_beta   90.00
_cell.angle_gamma   90.00
#
_symmetry.space_group_name_H-M   'P 1'
#
loop_
_entity.id
_entity.type
_entity.pdbx_description
1 polymer ?
#
loop_
_entity_poly.entity_id
_entity_poly.type
_entity_poly.pdbx_seq_one_letter_code
_entity_poly.pdbx_strand_id
1 'polypeptide(L)'
;KRRDRGAVNAARARLRWVCDARSEQGNHALTFSIQGIAVGPLVFMGFEGELFARYQLEIEEAHPEVVVCGLANGCIGYVPTADEYERGGYEVDEAHKVYPGTRGVGPESEDLIRAAVEGALTRLSD
;
A
#
# COMPACT_ATOMS: atom_id res chain seq x y z
N LYS A 1 -7.08 3.94 -38.04
CA LYS A 1 -7.52 3.89 -36.62
C LYS A 1 -6.28 3.68 -35.77
N ARG A 2 -5.80 4.71 -35.08
CA ARG A 2 -4.68 4.63 -34.13
C ARG A 2 -5.16 3.76 -32.96
N ARG A 3 -4.63 2.56 -32.82
CA ARG A 3 -4.93 1.71 -31.65
C ARG A 3 -4.52 2.48 -30.40
N ASP A 4 -5.43 2.62 -29.46
CA ASP A 4 -5.13 3.23 -28.14
C ASP A 4 -4.14 2.30 -27.41
N ARG A 5 -2.87 2.73 -27.39
CA ARG A 5 -1.79 1.98 -26.74
C ARG A 5 -2.02 1.79 -25.25
N GLY A 6 -2.68 2.76 -24.62
CA GLY A 6 -3.04 2.68 -23.19
C GLY A 6 -3.99 1.52 -22.92
N ALA A 7 -5.10 1.44 -23.67
CA ALA A 7 -6.06 0.35 -23.52
C ALA A 7 -5.45 -1.03 -23.80
N VAL A 8 -4.56 -1.13 -24.79
CA VAL A 8 -3.86 -2.39 -25.08
C VAL A 8 -2.91 -2.79 -23.95
N ASN A 9 -2.19 -1.85 -23.37
CA ASN A 9 -1.28 -2.13 -22.27
C ASN A 9 -2.04 -2.53 -21.01
N ALA A 10 -3.13 -1.84 -20.66
CA ALA A 10 -3.99 -2.21 -19.54
C ALA A 10 -4.59 -3.62 -19.69
N ALA A 11 -5.06 -3.97 -20.90
CA ALA A 11 -5.57 -5.31 -21.18
C ALA A 11 -4.49 -6.39 -21.04
N ARG A 12 -3.26 -6.11 -21.48
CA ARG A 12 -2.12 -7.02 -21.31
C ARG A 12 -1.72 -7.21 -19.84
N ALA A 13 -1.72 -6.12 -19.06
CA ALA A 13 -1.43 -6.17 -17.63
C ALA A 13 -2.45 -7.04 -16.89
N ARG A 14 -3.74 -6.81 -17.13
CA ARG A 14 -4.83 -7.64 -16.57
C ARG A 14 -4.73 -9.11 -16.95
N LEU A 15 -4.39 -9.41 -18.22
CA LEU A 15 -4.21 -10.78 -18.65
C LEU A 15 -3.04 -11.46 -17.93
N ARG A 16 -1.91 -10.78 -17.77
CA ARG A 16 -0.78 -11.28 -16.98
C ARG A 16 -1.20 -11.56 -15.55
N TRP A 17 -1.85 -10.60 -14.90
CA TRP A 17 -2.36 -10.76 -13.53
C TRP A 17 -3.25 -12.00 -13.39
N VAL A 18 -4.18 -12.24 -14.33
CA VAL A 18 -5.03 -13.45 -14.31
C VAL A 18 -4.20 -14.73 -14.46
N CYS A 19 -3.17 -14.72 -15.32
CA CYS A 19 -2.30 -15.89 -15.50
C CYS A 19 -1.50 -16.16 -14.23
N ASP A 20 -0.91 -15.14 -13.64
CA ASP A 20 -0.13 -15.23 -12.40
C ASP A 20 -1.00 -15.69 -11.23
N ALA A 21 -2.20 -15.11 -11.08
CA ALA A 21 -3.15 -15.49 -10.04
C ALA A 21 -3.64 -16.95 -10.15
N ARG A 22 -3.67 -17.51 -11.37
CA ARG A 22 -4.02 -18.93 -11.59
C ARG A 22 -2.87 -19.89 -11.34
N SER A 23 -1.64 -19.47 -11.59
CA SER A 23 -0.44 -20.30 -11.41
C SER A 23 -0.04 -20.47 -9.95
N GLU A 24 -0.43 -19.53 -9.10
CA GLU A 24 -0.10 -19.52 -7.68
C GLU A 24 -1.35 -19.81 -6.84
N GLN A 25 -1.58 -21.10 -6.53
CA GLN A 25 -2.60 -21.51 -5.57
C GLN A 25 -2.05 -21.38 -4.14
N GLY A 26 -2.53 -20.39 -3.38
CA GLY A 26 -2.16 -20.23 -1.97
C GLY A 26 -2.52 -18.84 -1.41
N ASN A 27 -2.61 -18.76 -0.09
CA ASN A 27 -2.71 -17.50 0.63
C ASN A 27 -1.29 -16.91 0.70
N HIS A 28 -0.98 -15.92 -0.12
CA HIS A 28 0.32 -15.27 -0.16
C HIS A 28 0.28 -14.02 0.70
N ALA A 29 0.92 -14.09 1.86
CA ALA A 29 1.21 -12.90 2.65
C ALA A 29 2.15 -11.98 1.87
N LEU A 30 1.76 -10.72 1.72
CA LEU A 30 2.57 -9.68 1.11
C LEU A 30 3.44 -9.07 2.20
N THR A 31 4.75 -8.97 1.96
CA THR A 31 5.61 -8.23 2.88
C THR A 31 5.44 -6.74 2.60
N PHE A 32 5.15 -5.98 3.64
CA PHE A 32 5.01 -4.54 3.59
C PHE A 32 6.03 -3.89 4.51
N SER A 33 6.94 -3.11 3.94
CA SER A 33 8.03 -2.48 4.69
C SER A 33 7.60 -1.11 5.23
N ILE A 34 7.80 -0.91 6.53
CA ILE A 34 7.66 0.39 7.19
C ILE A 34 9.02 0.75 7.78
N GLN A 35 9.53 1.93 7.43
CA GLN A 35 10.82 2.43 7.91
C GLN A 35 10.65 3.76 8.63
N GLY A 36 11.11 3.85 9.88
CA GLY A 36 11.21 5.11 10.62
C GLY A 36 12.65 5.64 10.64
N ILE A 37 12.81 6.94 10.43
CA ILE A 37 14.10 7.66 10.53
C ILE A 37 13.89 8.89 11.39
N ALA A 38 14.52 8.91 12.56
CA ALA A 38 14.50 10.08 13.45
C ALA A 38 15.56 11.11 13.03
N VAL A 39 15.16 12.37 12.86
CA VAL A 39 16.02 13.49 12.53
C VAL A 39 15.68 14.67 13.45
N GLY A 40 16.46 14.85 14.51
CA GLY A 40 16.13 15.82 15.55
C GLY A 40 14.77 15.50 16.18
N PRO A 41 13.83 16.47 16.21
CA PRO A 41 12.51 16.23 16.79
C PRO A 41 11.52 15.55 15.84
N LEU A 42 11.89 15.30 14.59
CA LEU A 42 11.00 14.74 13.58
C LEU A 42 11.31 13.26 13.32
N VAL A 43 10.26 12.50 13.01
CA VAL A 43 10.34 11.12 12.56
C VAL A 43 9.74 11.03 11.16
N PHE A 44 10.57 10.72 10.16
CA PHE A 44 10.11 10.39 8.82
C PHE A 44 9.73 8.92 8.77
N MET A 45 8.46 8.63 8.49
CA MET A 45 7.97 7.27 8.41
C MET A 45 7.63 6.91 6.97
N GLY A 46 8.47 6.07 6.37
CA GLY A 46 8.37 5.63 4.99
C GLY A 46 7.54 4.34 4.85
N PHE A 47 6.67 4.30 3.86
CA PHE A 47 5.79 3.18 3.55
C PHE A 47 5.97 2.73 2.10
N GLU A 48 6.04 1.43 1.88
CA GLU A 48 6.26 0.79 0.57
C GLU A 48 4.94 0.69 -0.24
N GLY A 49 4.16 1.76 -0.30
CA GLY A 49 2.88 1.76 -1.02
C GLY A 49 2.24 3.13 -1.10
N GLU A 50 1.14 3.17 -1.83
CA GLU A 50 0.27 4.34 -1.96
C GLU A 50 -0.82 4.30 -0.88
N LEU A 51 -0.48 4.78 0.34
CA LEU A 51 -1.41 4.81 1.45
C LEU A 51 -2.56 5.77 1.18
N PHE A 52 -3.76 5.39 1.59
CA PHE A 52 -4.87 6.34 1.62
C PHE A 52 -4.61 7.45 2.63
N ALA A 53 -5.04 8.66 2.29
CA ALA A 53 -4.78 9.87 3.08
C ALA A 53 -5.21 9.75 4.55
N ARG A 54 -6.18 8.90 4.85
CA ARG A 54 -6.63 8.66 6.23
C ARG A 54 -5.51 8.14 7.13
N TYR A 55 -4.66 7.23 6.65
CA TYR A 55 -3.50 6.76 7.42
C TYR A 55 -2.61 7.93 7.82
N GLN A 56 -2.29 8.81 6.87
CA GLN A 56 -1.48 9.99 7.16
C GLN A 56 -2.15 10.88 8.20
N LEU A 57 -3.41 11.24 7.98
CA LEU A 57 -4.13 12.16 8.87
C LEU A 57 -4.19 11.64 10.31
N GLU A 58 -4.47 10.35 10.49
CA GLU A 58 -4.58 9.76 11.82
C GLU A 58 -3.22 9.56 12.50
N ILE A 59 -2.19 9.17 11.73
CA ILE A 59 -0.83 9.05 12.28
C ILE A 59 -0.29 10.42 12.71
N GLU A 60 -0.42 11.45 11.88
CA GLU A 60 0.09 12.79 12.17
C GLU A 60 -0.74 13.51 13.26
N GLU A 61 -2.02 13.16 13.42
CA GLU A 61 -2.84 13.64 14.53
C GLU A 61 -2.40 13.02 15.87
N ALA A 62 -2.13 11.72 15.89
CA ALA A 62 -1.69 11.01 17.08
C ALA A 62 -0.23 11.30 17.45
N HIS A 63 0.61 11.54 16.44
CA HIS A 63 2.06 11.74 16.54
C HIS A 63 2.50 12.96 15.73
N PRO A 64 2.36 14.18 16.26
CA PRO A 64 2.67 15.42 15.51
C PRO A 64 4.12 15.57 15.06
N GLU A 65 5.04 14.78 15.62
CA GLU A 65 6.43 14.72 15.20
C GLU A 65 6.66 13.83 13.97
N VAL A 66 5.66 13.04 13.56
CA VAL A 66 5.78 12.11 12.42
C VAL A 66 5.42 12.80 11.12
N VAL A 67 6.22 12.54 10.10
CA VAL A 67 5.97 12.91 8.71
C VAL A 67 5.78 11.62 7.90
N VAL A 68 4.58 11.40 7.39
CA VAL A 68 4.26 10.21 6.60
C VAL A 68 4.74 10.37 5.16
N CYS A 69 5.48 9.37 4.67
CA CYS A 69 6.04 9.33 3.32
C CYS A 69 5.58 8.06 2.60
N GLY A 70 4.62 8.17 1.71
CA GLY A 70 4.24 7.07 0.82
C GLY A 70 5.27 6.82 -0.28
N LEU A 71 5.19 5.65 -0.92
CA LEU A 71 6.09 5.22 -2.02
C LEU A 71 7.58 5.22 -1.64
N ALA A 72 7.87 5.05 -0.37
CA ALA A 72 9.24 5.00 0.13
C ALA A 72 9.76 3.56 0.08
N ASN A 73 10.93 3.37 -0.53
CA ASN A 73 11.65 2.10 -0.69
C ASN A 73 10.98 1.04 -1.57
N GLY A 74 9.84 1.34 -2.18
CA GLY A 74 9.13 0.42 -3.06
C GLY A 74 7.71 0.88 -3.36
N CYS A 75 6.98 0.05 -4.10
CA CYS A 75 5.58 0.28 -4.40
C CYS A 75 4.84 -1.06 -4.56
N ILE A 76 4.05 -1.42 -3.58
CA ILE A 76 3.15 -2.57 -3.66
C ILE A 76 1.78 -2.23 -4.25
N GLY A 77 1.57 -0.97 -4.64
CA GLY A 77 0.28 -0.42 -5.07
C GLY A 77 -0.45 0.29 -3.94
N TYR A 78 -1.76 0.40 -4.11
CA TYR A 78 -2.62 1.08 -3.13
C TYR A 78 -2.81 0.28 -1.84
N VAL A 79 -2.89 1.02 -0.75
CA VAL A 79 -3.16 0.49 0.60
C VAL A 79 -4.39 1.22 1.14
N PRO A 80 -5.60 0.72 0.82
CA PRO A 80 -6.86 1.29 1.29
C PRO A 80 -7.07 1.07 2.79
N THR A 81 -7.88 1.92 3.43
CA THR A 81 -8.42 1.63 4.76
C THR A 81 -9.57 0.62 4.69
N ALA A 82 -9.86 -0.08 5.77
CA ALA A 82 -10.80 -1.19 5.79
C ALA A 82 -12.21 -0.83 5.30
N ASP A 83 -12.68 0.39 5.62
CA ASP A 83 -14.01 0.87 5.21
C ASP A 83 -14.14 1.16 3.71
N GLU A 84 -13.04 1.37 3.01
CA GLU A 84 -13.07 1.61 1.57
C GLU A 84 -13.39 0.34 0.78
N TYR A 85 -13.17 -0.85 1.36
CA TYR A 85 -13.54 -2.11 0.71
C TYR A 85 -15.04 -2.29 0.53
N GLU A 86 -15.85 -1.71 1.42
CA GLU A 86 -17.31 -1.69 1.27
C GLU A 86 -17.77 -0.71 0.19
N ARG A 87 -17.01 0.36 -0.05
CA ARG A 87 -17.29 1.37 -1.08
C ARG A 87 -16.85 0.93 -2.46
N GLY A 88 -15.82 0.09 -2.53
CA GLY A 88 -15.18 -0.31 -3.77
C GLY A 88 -14.46 0.86 -4.46
N GLY A 89 -14.17 0.68 -5.73
CA GLY A 89 -13.54 1.71 -6.56
C GLY A 89 -12.24 1.25 -7.19
N TYR A 90 -11.59 2.15 -7.94
CA TYR A 90 -10.42 1.81 -8.72
C TYR A 90 -9.27 1.24 -7.86
N GLU A 91 -8.98 1.88 -6.75
CA GLU A 91 -7.87 1.56 -5.87
C GLU A 91 -8.04 0.19 -5.19
N VAL A 92 -9.28 -0.15 -4.84
CA VAL A 92 -9.64 -1.43 -4.21
C VAL A 92 -9.80 -2.53 -5.25
N ASP A 93 -10.59 -2.29 -6.31
CA ASP A 93 -11.08 -3.35 -7.19
C ASP A 93 -10.19 -3.59 -8.42
N GLU A 94 -9.47 -2.57 -8.91
CA GLU A 94 -8.85 -2.59 -10.22
C GLU A 94 -7.34 -2.32 -10.23
N ALA A 95 -6.85 -1.43 -9.37
CA ALA A 95 -5.47 -0.96 -9.42
C ALA A 95 -4.45 -2.10 -9.30
N HIS A 96 -4.66 -3.04 -8.39
CA HIS A 96 -3.76 -4.18 -8.17
C HIS A 96 -3.61 -5.07 -9.43
N LYS A 97 -4.57 -5.06 -10.36
CA LYS A 97 -4.52 -5.84 -11.61
C LYS A 97 -3.58 -5.26 -12.66
N VAL A 98 -3.09 -4.04 -12.47
CA VAL A 98 -2.15 -3.38 -13.38
C VAL A 98 -0.74 -3.26 -12.83
N TYR A 99 -0.55 -3.45 -11.53
CA TYR A 99 0.78 -3.49 -10.90
C TYR A 99 1.38 -4.90 -11.02
N PRO A 100 2.59 -5.05 -11.58
CA PRO A 100 3.25 -6.35 -11.70
C PRO A 100 3.53 -6.97 -10.32
N GLY A 101 3.12 -8.23 -10.15
CA GLY A 101 3.41 -9.00 -8.93
C GLY A 101 2.59 -8.61 -7.70
N THR A 102 1.63 -7.67 -7.82
CA THR A 102 0.75 -7.31 -6.71
C THR A 102 -0.60 -8.01 -6.81
N ARG A 103 -1.17 -8.36 -5.68
CA ARG A 103 -2.50 -8.98 -5.58
C ARG A 103 -3.53 -8.10 -4.88
N GLY A 104 -3.14 -6.91 -4.51
CA GLY A 104 -3.89 -6.05 -3.62
C GLY A 104 -3.69 -6.45 -2.16
N VAL A 105 -4.04 -5.56 -1.30
CA VAL A 105 -3.97 -5.68 0.17
C VAL A 105 -5.38 -5.93 0.66
N GLY A 106 -5.59 -6.78 1.65
CA GLY A 106 -6.92 -7.02 2.23
C GLY A 106 -7.24 -6.03 3.37
N PRO A 107 -8.52 -5.92 3.75
CA PRO A 107 -8.95 -4.97 4.80
C PRO A 107 -8.28 -5.22 6.15
N GLU A 108 -7.90 -6.46 6.45
CA GLU A 108 -7.17 -6.85 7.66
C GLU A 108 -5.78 -6.23 7.78
N SER A 109 -5.23 -5.71 6.69
CA SER A 109 -3.92 -5.06 6.68
C SER A 109 -3.92 -3.76 7.46
N GLU A 110 -5.05 -3.09 7.61
CA GLU A 110 -5.13 -1.82 8.35
C GLU A 110 -4.65 -1.98 9.79
N ASP A 111 -5.15 -2.97 10.51
CA ASP A 111 -4.75 -3.24 11.89
C ASP A 111 -3.26 -3.60 12.00
N LEU A 112 -2.76 -4.39 11.04
CA LEU A 112 -1.35 -4.76 10.99
C LEU A 112 -0.44 -3.57 10.76
N ILE A 113 -0.82 -2.66 9.86
CA ILE A 113 -0.06 -1.44 9.56
C ILE A 113 -0.05 -0.52 10.78
N ARG A 114 -1.20 -0.29 11.42
CA ARG A 114 -1.29 0.53 12.62
C ARG A 114 -0.41 -0.02 13.76
N ALA A 115 -0.49 -1.31 14.02
CA ALA A 115 0.36 -1.95 15.02
C ALA A 115 1.86 -1.85 14.69
N ALA A 116 2.22 -1.96 13.41
CA ALA A 116 3.60 -1.84 12.97
C ALA A 116 4.14 -0.41 13.09
N VAL A 117 3.31 0.61 12.85
CA VAL A 117 3.64 2.02 13.08
C VAL A 117 3.97 2.26 14.55
N GLU A 118 3.09 1.87 15.47
CA GLU A 118 3.31 2.01 16.91
C GLU A 118 4.58 1.29 17.37
N GLY A 119 4.79 0.07 16.88
CA GLY A 119 5.99 -0.69 17.18
C GLY A 119 7.27 -0.05 16.60
N ALA A 120 7.20 0.65 15.47
CA ALA A 120 8.33 1.38 14.92
C ALA A 120 8.66 2.63 15.73
N LEU A 121 7.65 3.40 16.15
CA LEU A 121 7.80 4.60 16.97
C LEU A 121 8.38 4.25 18.34
N THR A 122 7.90 3.19 18.97
CA THR A 122 8.44 2.72 20.25
C THR A 122 9.95 2.43 20.15
N ARG A 123 10.38 1.73 19.09
CA ARG A 123 11.81 1.41 18.88
C ARG A 123 12.69 2.63 18.58
N LEU A 124 12.12 3.72 18.08
CA LEU A 124 12.87 4.95 17.81
C LEU A 124 12.99 5.84 19.06
N SER A 125 12.17 5.58 20.07
CA SER A 125 12.17 6.32 21.35
C SER A 125 13.12 5.72 22.39
N ASP A 126 13.58 4.50 22.18
CA ASP A 126 14.56 3.78 23.00
C ASP A 126 16.01 4.16 22.61
#